data_bacae8362bd3c39855bc3ff1c9a12524
#
_entry.id   bacae8362bd3c39855bc3ff1c9a12524
#
_cell.length_a   1.000
_cell.length_b   1.000
_cell.length_c   1.000
_cell.angle_alpha   90.00
_cell.angle_beta   90.00
_cell.angle_gamma   90.00
#
_symmetry.space_group_name_H-M   'P 1'
#
loop_
_entity.id
_entity.type
_entity.pdbx_description
1 polymer ?
#
loop_
_entity_poly.entity_id
_entity_poly.type
_entity_poly.pdbx_seq_one_letter_code
_entity_poly.pdbx_strand_id
1 'polypeptide(L)'
;MGRKLIFTSQGLNSSVGRKIIGKEISRGTDLSSKKIFLFCEPYYSIEPIVVDACVKMGFEKENIFLSSQCEIDMILTADYIYLTEGNTFQILSILRERGIDKVIKEAYKNGATFIGASAGAMIAGVSIEEAFSFDRNYVRLSDYNGLALFDGIVIPHYTKAEMKEYIENSPEIENRYKMLFSVANDKVLVLEMED
;
A
#
# COMPACT_ATOMS: atom_id res chain seq x y z
N MET A 1 -10.30 15.47 -9.61
CA MET A 1 -10.88 14.36 -8.79
C MET A 1 -9.91 14.09 -7.67
N GLY A 2 -10.33 14.15 -6.40
CA GLY A 2 -9.42 13.99 -5.28
C GLY A 2 -8.71 12.62 -5.33
N ARG A 3 -7.42 12.61 -4.99
CA ARG A 3 -6.59 11.40 -4.94
C ARG A 3 -6.93 10.60 -3.68
N LYS A 4 -7.02 9.27 -3.78
CA LYS A 4 -7.41 8.41 -2.67
C LYS A 4 -6.31 7.45 -2.27
N LEU A 5 -6.08 7.33 -0.95
CA LEU A 5 -5.19 6.36 -0.33
C LEU A 5 -6.02 5.46 0.59
N ILE A 6 -5.83 4.16 0.49
CA ILE A 6 -6.47 3.14 1.32
C ILE A 6 -5.38 2.35 2.01
N PHE A 7 -5.36 2.35 3.34
CA PHE A 7 -4.36 1.63 4.12
C PHE A 7 -5.02 0.58 5.01
N THR A 8 -4.42 -0.61 5.02
CA THR A 8 -4.82 -1.73 5.86
C THR A 8 -3.59 -2.39 6.46
N SER A 9 -3.77 -3.13 7.56
CA SER A 9 -2.72 -3.98 8.12
C SER A 9 -2.71 -5.38 7.50
N GLN A 10 -3.84 -5.81 6.93
CA GLN A 10 -4.03 -7.14 6.33
C GLN A 10 -4.23 -7.01 4.83
N GLY A 11 -3.45 -7.77 4.06
CA GLY A 11 -3.50 -7.75 2.60
C GLY A 11 -4.58 -8.64 1.98
N LEU A 12 -4.66 -8.63 0.66
CA LEU A 12 -5.63 -9.42 -0.13
C LEU A 12 -5.42 -10.94 -0.03
N ASN A 13 -4.27 -11.40 0.48
CA ASN A 13 -4.01 -12.81 0.79
C ASN A 13 -4.74 -13.29 2.06
N SER A 14 -5.20 -12.38 2.95
CA SER A 14 -5.98 -12.69 4.14
C SER A 14 -7.49 -12.51 3.93
N SER A 15 -8.31 -13.27 4.66
CA SER A 15 -9.78 -13.13 4.61
C SER A 15 -10.25 -11.78 5.16
N VAL A 16 -9.55 -11.26 6.17
CA VAL A 16 -9.85 -9.96 6.78
C VAL A 16 -9.55 -8.84 5.80
N GLY A 17 -8.35 -8.84 5.20
CA GLY A 17 -7.96 -7.84 4.21
C GLY A 17 -8.88 -7.83 3.00
N ARG A 18 -9.23 -9.00 2.43
CA ARG A 18 -10.20 -9.11 1.33
C ARG A 18 -11.54 -8.45 1.66
N LYS A 19 -12.06 -8.72 2.87
CA LYS A 19 -13.35 -8.16 3.31
C LYS A 19 -13.30 -6.64 3.43
N ILE A 20 -12.23 -6.08 4.05
CA ILE A 20 -12.13 -4.64 4.31
C ILE A 20 -11.84 -3.88 3.01
N ILE A 21 -10.85 -4.32 2.25
CA ILE A 21 -10.45 -3.70 0.98
C ILE A 21 -11.60 -3.78 -0.02
N GLY A 22 -12.18 -4.98 -0.21
CA GLY A 22 -13.29 -5.18 -1.12
C GLY A 22 -14.48 -4.29 -0.82
N LYS A 23 -14.88 -4.18 0.47
CA LYS A 23 -15.95 -3.27 0.90
C LYS A 23 -15.66 -1.81 0.55
N GLU A 24 -14.41 -1.40 0.66
CA GLU A 24 -14.03 -0.01 0.43
C GLU A 24 -13.97 0.35 -1.05
N ILE A 25 -13.39 -0.50 -1.90
CA ILE A 25 -13.23 -0.20 -3.33
C ILE A 25 -14.51 -0.43 -4.14
N SER A 26 -15.39 -1.36 -3.72
CA SER A 26 -16.66 -1.63 -4.41
C SER A 26 -17.80 -0.70 -4.01
N ARG A 27 -17.57 0.22 -3.06
CA ARG A 27 -18.60 1.15 -2.59
C ARG A 27 -19.05 2.11 -3.70
N GLY A 28 -20.20 1.78 -4.35
CA GLY A 28 -20.79 2.61 -5.42
C GLY A 28 -20.00 2.62 -6.72
N THR A 29 -19.10 1.68 -6.91
CA THR A 29 -18.24 1.57 -8.11
C THR A 29 -18.42 0.21 -8.76
N ASP A 30 -18.72 0.22 -10.06
CA ASP A 30 -18.59 -0.99 -10.90
C ASP A 30 -17.12 -1.21 -11.22
N LEU A 31 -16.57 -2.34 -10.77
CA LEU A 31 -15.17 -2.70 -10.94
C LEU A 31 -14.89 -3.45 -12.24
N SER A 32 -15.90 -3.87 -12.99
CA SER A 32 -15.72 -4.71 -14.20
C SER A 32 -14.89 -4.01 -15.29
N SER A 33 -15.07 -2.70 -15.45
CA SER A 33 -14.30 -1.89 -16.41
C SER A 33 -13.03 -1.29 -15.83
N LYS A 34 -12.75 -1.50 -14.52
CA LYS A 34 -11.63 -0.91 -13.83
C LYS A 34 -10.39 -1.79 -13.90
N LYS A 35 -9.24 -1.13 -13.97
CA LYS A 35 -7.93 -1.76 -14.04
C LYS A 35 -7.21 -1.69 -12.69
N ILE A 36 -6.64 -2.82 -12.26
CA ILE A 36 -5.85 -2.88 -11.04
C ILE A 36 -4.45 -3.42 -11.31
N PHE A 37 -3.45 -2.70 -10.84
CA PHE A 37 -2.07 -3.16 -10.78
C PHE A 37 -1.78 -3.77 -9.42
N LEU A 38 -1.21 -4.98 -9.40
CA LEU A 38 -0.90 -5.76 -8.22
C LEU A 38 0.62 -5.94 -8.09
N PHE A 39 1.20 -5.38 -7.06
CA PHE A 39 2.58 -5.63 -6.70
C PHE A 39 2.64 -6.60 -5.53
N CYS A 40 3.04 -7.85 -5.81
CA CYS A 40 3.16 -8.93 -4.83
C CYS A 40 4.61 -9.39 -4.60
N GLU A 41 5.58 -8.82 -5.31
CA GLU A 41 6.99 -9.23 -5.24
C GLU A 41 7.63 -8.92 -3.87
N PRO A 42 8.50 -9.80 -3.37
CA PRO A 42 8.96 -11.06 -3.98
C PRO A 42 8.07 -12.28 -3.65
N TYR A 43 6.85 -12.06 -3.18
CA TYR A 43 5.95 -13.10 -2.66
C TYR A 43 5.05 -13.67 -3.75
N TYR A 44 5.64 -14.19 -4.82
CA TYR A 44 4.92 -14.71 -6.00
C TYR A 44 3.89 -15.80 -5.67
N SER A 45 4.08 -16.55 -4.58
CA SER A 45 3.15 -17.60 -4.15
C SER A 45 1.77 -17.09 -3.75
N ILE A 46 1.64 -15.79 -3.41
CA ILE A 46 0.34 -15.19 -3.06
C ILE A 46 -0.40 -14.63 -4.29
N GLU A 47 0.26 -14.46 -5.43
CA GLU A 47 -0.35 -13.86 -6.64
C GLU A 47 -1.66 -14.53 -7.04
N PRO A 48 -1.76 -15.89 -7.11
CA PRO A 48 -3.03 -16.53 -7.46
C PRO A 48 -4.16 -16.21 -6.49
N ILE A 49 -3.84 -16.07 -5.20
CA ILE A 49 -4.82 -15.74 -4.14
C ILE A 49 -5.30 -14.30 -4.30
N VAL A 50 -4.37 -13.38 -4.57
CA VAL A 50 -4.67 -11.96 -4.74
C VAL A 50 -5.46 -11.70 -6.02
N VAL A 51 -5.11 -12.38 -7.12
CA VAL A 51 -5.87 -12.32 -8.38
C VAL A 51 -7.29 -12.84 -8.18
N ASP A 52 -7.47 -14.04 -7.56
CA ASP A 52 -8.79 -14.60 -7.26
C ASP A 52 -9.63 -13.64 -6.38
N ALA A 53 -9.00 -12.98 -5.43
CA ALA A 53 -9.65 -11.97 -4.60
C ALA A 53 -10.17 -10.79 -5.44
N CYS A 54 -9.37 -10.27 -6.38
CA CYS A 54 -9.78 -9.18 -7.27
C CYS A 54 -10.93 -9.59 -8.20
N VAL A 55 -10.87 -10.78 -8.78
CA VAL A 55 -11.98 -11.33 -9.60
C VAL A 55 -13.26 -11.42 -8.76
N LYS A 56 -13.21 -11.94 -7.54
CA LYS A 56 -14.35 -12.01 -6.62
C LYS A 56 -14.90 -10.66 -6.18
N MET A 57 -14.10 -9.61 -6.26
CA MET A 57 -14.52 -8.23 -6.02
C MET A 57 -15.22 -7.59 -7.22
N GLY A 58 -15.11 -8.20 -8.42
CA GLY A 58 -15.75 -7.73 -9.63
C GLY A 58 -14.82 -7.22 -10.74
N PHE A 59 -13.50 -7.30 -10.55
CA PHE A 59 -12.57 -7.00 -11.65
C PHE A 59 -12.60 -8.11 -12.71
N GLU A 60 -12.63 -7.73 -13.98
CA GLU A 60 -12.38 -8.65 -15.07
C GLU A 60 -10.91 -9.07 -15.09
N LYS A 61 -10.66 -10.36 -15.41
CA LYS A 61 -9.31 -10.94 -15.30
C LYS A 61 -8.27 -10.23 -16.19
N GLU A 62 -8.68 -9.81 -17.37
CA GLU A 62 -7.86 -9.05 -18.33
C GLU A 62 -7.50 -7.64 -17.87
N ASN A 63 -8.18 -7.13 -16.85
CA ASN A 63 -7.94 -5.83 -16.22
C ASN A 63 -7.08 -5.93 -14.95
N ILE A 64 -6.55 -7.13 -14.63
CA ILE A 64 -5.67 -7.36 -13.48
C ILE A 64 -4.24 -7.51 -13.96
N PHE A 65 -3.36 -6.57 -13.61
CA PHE A 65 -1.96 -6.52 -14.01
C PHE A 65 -1.06 -6.92 -12.87
N LEU A 66 -0.32 -8.02 -13.01
CA LEU A 66 0.69 -8.45 -12.05
C LEU A 66 2.05 -7.83 -12.39
N SER A 67 2.75 -7.30 -11.39
CA SER A 67 4.10 -6.73 -11.55
C SER A 67 5.11 -7.73 -12.13
N SER A 68 4.92 -9.03 -11.86
CA SER A 68 5.76 -10.12 -12.37
C SER A 68 5.58 -10.40 -13.86
N GLN A 69 4.50 -9.91 -14.49
CA GLN A 69 4.08 -10.30 -15.83
C GLN A 69 3.78 -9.14 -16.78
N CYS A 70 3.53 -7.93 -16.27
CA CYS A 70 3.14 -6.80 -17.09
C CYS A 70 4.31 -5.85 -17.38
N GLU A 71 4.18 -5.09 -18.47
CA GLU A 71 5.05 -3.97 -18.75
C GLU A 71 4.82 -2.84 -17.75
N ILE A 72 5.90 -2.13 -17.36
CA ILE A 72 5.84 -1.10 -16.32
C ILE A 72 4.86 0.04 -16.70
N ASP A 73 4.78 0.38 -17.97
CA ASP A 73 3.89 1.44 -18.47
C ASP A 73 2.40 1.13 -18.28
N MET A 74 2.04 -0.15 -18.08
CA MET A 74 0.66 -0.54 -17.78
C MET A 74 0.17 0.03 -16.44
N ILE A 75 1.09 0.33 -15.50
CA ILE A 75 0.78 0.95 -14.22
C ILE A 75 0.11 2.31 -14.41
N LEU A 76 0.54 3.09 -15.43
CA LEU A 76 -0.02 4.40 -15.74
C LEU A 76 -1.48 4.36 -16.17
N THR A 77 -1.96 3.19 -16.62
CA THR A 77 -3.35 2.99 -17.05
C THR A 77 -4.25 2.43 -15.95
N ALA A 78 -3.70 2.12 -14.77
CA ALA A 78 -4.44 1.51 -13.68
C ALA A 78 -5.32 2.53 -12.94
N ASP A 79 -6.57 2.14 -12.63
CA ASP A 79 -7.45 2.89 -11.74
C ASP A 79 -7.07 2.64 -10.27
N TYR A 80 -6.52 1.45 -9.98
CA TYR A 80 -6.12 1.02 -8.63
C TYR A 80 -4.70 0.47 -8.66
N ILE A 81 -3.94 0.78 -7.61
CA ILE A 81 -2.60 0.24 -7.39
C ILE A 81 -2.60 -0.45 -6.02
N TYR A 82 -2.33 -1.74 -5.99
CA TYR A 82 -2.20 -2.50 -4.74
C TYR A 82 -0.73 -2.83 -4.47
N LEU A 83 -0.26 -2.45 -3.29
CA LEU A 83 1.06 -2.80 -2.78
C LEU A 83 0.92 -3.73 -1.57
N THR A 84 1.53 -4.91 -1.66
CA THR A 84 1.35 -6.03 -0.74
C THR A 84 1.96 -5.79 0.65
N GLU A 85 1.64 -6.70 1.57
CA GLU A 85 2.35 -6.91 2.84
C GLU A 85 3.64 -7.71 2.65
N GLY A 86 4.53 -7.67 3.62
CA GLY A 86 5.81 -8.38 3.62
C GLY A 86 6.92 -7.54 4.23
N ASN A 87 8.17 -7.80 3.89
CA ASN A 87 9.30 -7.03 4.40
C ASN A 87 9.40 -5.67 3.67
N THR A 88 9.22 -4.60 4.42
CA THR A 88 9.15 -3.22 3.91
C THR A 88 10.41 -2.81 3.14
N PHE A 89 11.59 -3.15 3.67
CA PHE A 89 12.86 -2.81 3.03
C PHE A 89 13.07 -3.56 1.72
N GLN A 90 12.69 -4.83 1.68
CA GLN A 90 12.84 -5.67 0.50
C GLN A 90 11.89 -5.21 -0.62
N ILE A 91 10.63 -4.94 -0.30
CA ILE A 91 9.64 -4.43 -1.26
C ILE A 91 10.10 -3.10 -1.83
N LEU A 92 10.51 -2.15 -1.00
CA LEU A 92 10.97 -0.84 -1.48
C LEU A 92 12.24 -0.94 -2.33
N SER A 93 13.18 -1.84 -2.00
CA SER A 93 14.36 -2.11 -2.83
C SER A 93 13.97 -2.56 -4.24
N ILE A 94 13.07 -3.54 -4.34
CA ILE A 94 12.61 -4.07 -5.65
C ILE A 94 11.87 -2.99 -6.45
N LEU A 95 11.00 -2.21 -5.80
CA LEU A 95 10.30 -1.10 -6.47
C LEU A 95 11.30 -0.12 -7.12
N ARG A 96 12.36 0.25 -6.41
CA ARG A 96 13.40 1.18 -6.89
C ARG A 96 14.28 0.57 -7.96
N GLU A 97 14.74 -0.66 -7.77
CA GLU A 97 15.58 -1.38 -8.73
C GLU A 97 14.90 -1.51 -10.10
N ARG A 98 13.57 -1.68 -10.09
CA ARG A 98 12.76 -1.77 -11.30
C ARG A 98 12.21 -0.42 -11.80
N GLY A 99 12.40 0.67 -11.05
CA GLY A 99 11.85 1.99 -11.38
C GLY A 99 10.33 2.09 -11.22
N ILE A 100 9.68 1.09 -10.61
CA ILE A 100 8.23 1.02 -10.39
C ILE A 100 7.77 2.11 -9.40
N ASP A 101 8.61 2.48 -8.44
CA ASP A 101 8.36 3.53 -7.46
C ASP A 101 7.99 4.88 -8.12
N LYS A 102 8.67 5.25 -9.21
CA LYS A 102 8.42 6.48 -9.97
C LYS A 102 7.10 6.42 -10.71
N VAL A 103 6.82 5.26 -11.33
CA VAL A 103 5.60 5.07 -12.13
C VAL A 103 4.37 5.01 -11.24
N ILE A 104 4.46 4.40 -10.04
CA ILE A 104 3.37 4.44 -9.03
C ILE A 104 3.08 5.89 -8.63
N LYS A 105 4.10 6.69 -8.35
CA LYS A 105 3.92 8.12 -8.01
C LYS A 105 3.21 8.88 -9.12
N GLU A 106 3.56 8.63 -10.37
CA GLU A 106 2.96 9.27 -11.52
C GLU A 106 1.50 8.82 -11.70
N ALA A 107 1.22 7.51 -11.67
CA ALA A 107 -0.13 6.98 -11.75
C ALA A 107 -1.04 7.52 -10.64
N TYR A 108 -0.54 7.60 -9.40
CA TYR A 108 -1.26 8.20 -8.29
C TYR A 108 -1.56 9.70 -8.52
N LYS A 109 -0.59 10.47 -9.04
CA LYS A 109 -0.82 11.87 -9.43
C LYS A 109 -1.88 12.00 -10.51
N ASN A 110 -1.97 11.04 -11.41
CA ASN A 110 -2.96 10.98 -12.49
C ASN A 110 -4.34 10.48 -12.04
N GLY A 111 -4.53 10.22 -10.73
CA GLY A 111 -5.82 9.90 -10.13
C GLY A 111 -6.06 8.43 -9.79
N ALA A 112 -5.06 7.55 -9.95
CA ALA A 112 -5.17 6.18 -9.47
C ALA A 112 -5.35 6.14 -7.94
N THR A 113 -6.21 5.26 -7.45
CA THR A 113 -6.35 4.97 -6.02
C THR A 113 -5.22 4.05 -5.58
N PHE A 114 -4.45 4.45 -4.58
CA PHE A 114 -3.41 3.60 -4.00
C PHE A 114 -3.96 2.81 -2.81
N ILE A 115 -3.65 1.51 -2.77
CA ILE A 115 -4.03 0.57 -1.71
C ILE A 115 -2.75 -0.05 -1.15
N GLY A 116 -2.40 0.29 0.08
CA GLY A 116 -1.23 -0.24 0.77
C GLY A 116 -1.62 -1.18 1.91
N ALA A 117 -1.09 -2.40 1.90
CA ALA A 117 -1.27 -3.36 2.99
C ALA A 117 0.03 -3.53 3.79
N SER A 118 -0.02 -3.33 5.10
CA SER A 118 1.13 -3.47 6.01
C SER A 118 2.37 -2.72 5.49
N ALA A 119 3.39 -3.43 4.99
CA ALA A 119 4.57 -2.84 4.36
C ALA A 119 4.21 -1.83 3.25
N GLY A 120 3.21 -2.15 2.42
CA GLY A 120 2.72 -1.24 1.38
C GLY A 120 2.13 0.06 1.94
N ALA A 121 1.51 0.03 3.13
CA ALA A 121 1.03 1.22 3.81
C ALA A 121 2.20 2.09 4.32
N MET A 122 3.25 1.47 4.88
CA MET A 122 4.46 2.19 5.33
C MET A 122 5.20 2.84 4.16
N ILE A 123 5.35 2.11 3.04
CA ILE A 123 6.05 2.57 1.84
C ILE A 123 5.36 3.79 1.21
N ALA A 124 4.04 3.93 1.34
CA ALA A 124 3.30 5.09 0.82
C ALA A 124 3.69 6.43 1.47
N GLY A 125 4.17 6.42 2.70
CA GLY A 125 4.56 7.59 3.46
C GLY A 125 5.85 8.25 3.00
N VAL A 126 6.28 9.27 3.73
CA VAL A 126 7.54 10.00 3.47
C VAL A 126 8.77 9.21 3.92
N SER A 127 8.64 8.31 4.89
CA SER A 127 9.73 7.50 5.43
C SER A 127 9.27 6.10 5.82
N ILE A 128 10.17 5.14 5.73
CA ILE A 128 9.99 3.76 6.22
C ILE A 128 10.88 3.47 7.45
N GLU A 129 11.46 4.47 8.10
CA GLU A 129 12.35 4.23 9.26
C GLU A 129 11.64 3.45 10.37
N GLU A 130 10.35 3.72 10.60
CA GLU A 130 9.56 3.01 11.61
C GLU A 130 9.38 1.50 11.32
N ALA A 131 9.70 1.06 10.09
CA ALA A 131 9.70 -0.36 9.73
C ALA A 131 10.75 -1.18 10.49
N PHE A 132 11.79 -0.56 11.05
CA PHE A 132 12.76 -1.27 11.91
C PHE A 132 12.13 -1.90 13.16
N SER A 133 10.94 -1.45 13.57
CA SER A 133 10.17 -2.07 14.65
C SER A 133 9.48 -3.38 14.26
N PHE A 134 9.36 -3.67 12.96
CA PHE A 134 8.63 -4.82 12.41
C PHE A 134 9.52 -5.73 11.56
N ASP A 135 10.43 -5.11 10.79
CA ASP A 135 11.16 -5.76 9.72
C ASP A 135 12.68 -5.68 9.89
N ARG A 136 13.37 -6.69 9.40
CA ARG A 136 14.82 -6.68 9.31
C ARG A 136 15.28 -6.19 7.94
N ASN A 137 16.20 -5.25 7.90
CA ASN A 137 16.77 -4.72 6.66
C ASN A 137 17.85 -5.66 6.09
N TYR A 138 17.43 -6.83 5.56
CA TYR A 138 18.34 -7.82 4.95
C TYR A 138 18.99 -7.32 3.67
N VAL A 139 18.31 -6.45 2.93
CA VAL A 139 18.78 -5.89 1.66
C VAL A 139 19.75 -4.73 1.85
N ARG A 140 20.01 -4.34 3.10
CA ARG A 140 20.91 -3.23 3.45
C ARG A 140 20.53 -1.93 2.75
N LEU A 141 19.23 -1.67 2.62
CA LEU A 141 18.73 -0.41 2.11
C LEU A 141 19.28 0.74 2.98
N SER A 142 19.82 1.79 2.36
CA SER A 142 20.41 2.94 3.06
C SER A 142 19.58 4.21 2.92
N ASP A 143 18.67 4.28 1.95
CA ASP A 143 17.72 5.37 1.78
C ASP A 143 16.33 4.91 2.22
N TYR A 144 15.84 5.48 3.32
CA TYR A 144 14.55 5.12 3.94
C TYR A 144 13.39 6.02 3.52
N ASN A 145 13.57 6.89 2.51
CA ASN A 145 12.46 7.66 1.97
C ASN A 145 11.41 6.71 1.36
N GLY A 146 10.14 6.92 1.68
CA GLY A 146 9.05 6.19 1.04
C GLY A 146 8.64 6.79 -0.30
N LEU A 147 7.44 6.46 -0.75
CA LEU A 147 6.87 7.03 -1.99
C LEU A 147 6.42 8.49 -1.80
N ALA A 148 6.24 8.97 -0.58
CA ALA A 148 5.75 10.32 -0.27
C ALA A 148 4.44 10.65 -1.03
N LEU A 149 3.48 9.71 -1.02
CA LEU A 149 2.16 9.93 -1.61
C LEU A 149 1.31 10.89 -0.75
N PHE A 150 1.70 11.07 0.51
CA PHE A 150 1.17 12.07 1.45
C PHE A 150 2.28 12.51 2.41
N ASP A 151 2.07 13.62 3.11
CA ASP A 151 3.07 14.23 3.99
C ASP A 151 3.00 13.65 5.41
N GLY A 152 3.32 12.36 5.55
CA GLY A 152 3.27 11.65 6.83
C GLY A 152 3.65 10.18 6.70
N ILE A 153 3.36 9.41 7.76
CA ILE A 153 3.58 7.97 7.82
C ILE A 153 2.36 7.22 8.34
N VAL A 154 2.30 5.91 8.03
CA VAL A 154 1.32 4.97 8.58
C VAL A 154 2.06 3.85 9.31
N ILE A 155 1.68 3.59 10.56
CA ILE A 155 2.14 2.44 11.33
C ILE A 155 1.03 1.39 11.33
N PRO A 156 1.21 0.28 10.60
CA PRO A 156 0.24 -0.81 10.57
C PRO A 156 0.27 -1.60 11.89
N HIS A 157 -0.75 -2.43 12.09
CA HIS A 157 -0.89 -3.36 13.23
C HIS A 157 -1.13 -2.70 14.60
N TYR A 158 -1.05 -1.40 14.69
CA TYR A 158 -1.26 -0.66 15.94
C TYR A 158 -2.71 -0.17 16.06
N THR A 159 -3.31 -0.43 17.21
CA THR A 159 -4.52 0.25 17.67
C THR A 159 -4.19 1.71 18.05
N LYS A 160 -5.21 2.53 18.26
CA LYS A 160 -5.00 3.90 18.74
C LYS A 160 -4.31 3.94 20.12
N ALA A 161 -4.54 2.94 20.96
CA ALA A 161 -3.93 2.86 22.29
C ALA A 161 -2.43 2.52 22.18
N GLU A 162 -2.08 1.51 21.37
CA GLU A 162 -0.69 1.13 21.10
C GLU A 162 0.08 2.27 20.42
N MET A 163 -0.57 2.99 19.50
CA MET A 163 0.04 4.16 18.87
C MET A 163 0.33 5.28 19.88
N LYS A 164 -0.59 5.51 20.82
CA LYS A 164 -0.38 6.49 21.88
C LYS A 164 0.81 6.10 22.76
N GLU A 165 0.89 4.85 23.19
CA GLU A 165 2.01 4.31 23.96
C GLU A 165 3.33 4.42 23.19
N TYR A 166 3.30 4.14 21.88
CA TYR A 166 4.46 4.28 21.00
C TYR A 166 4.97 5.72 20.96
N ILE A 167 4.09 6.71 20.84
CA ILE A 167 4.44 8.13 20.85
C ILE A 167 4.97 8.56 22.23
N GLU A 168 4.37 8.10 23.32
CA GLU A 168 4.83 8.39 24.68
C GLU A 168 6.26 7.89 24.93
N ASN A 169 6.63 6.75 24.33
CA ASN A 169 7.97 6.16 24.41
C ASN A 169 8.98 6.75 23.41
N SER A 170 8.49 7.43 22.35
CA SER A 170 9.31 8.02 21.28
C SER A 170 8.74 9.38 20.85
N PRO A 171 8.75 10.38 21.73
CA PRO A 171 8.06 11.66 21.49
C PRO A 171 8.63 12.46 20.31
N GLU A 172 9.85 12.19 19.89
CA GLU A 172 10.46 12.81 18.72
C GLU A 172 9.72 12.51 17.41
N ILE A 173 8.92 11.44 17.36
CA ILE A 173 8.19 11.03 16.16
C ILE A 173 7.13 12.08 15.76
N GLU A 174 6.47 12.72 16.73
CA GLU A 174 5.50 13.78 16.48
C GLU A 174 6.12 15.04 15.87
N ASN A 175 7.40 15.27 16.15
CA ASN A 175 8.14 16.39 15.55
C ASN A 175 8.75 16.04 14.20
N ARG A 176 8.92 14.74 13.91
CA ARG A 176 9.53 14.24 12.67
C ARG A 176 8.54 14.20 11.52
N TYR A 177 7.27 13.88 11.79
CA TYR A 177 6.26 13.66 10.75
C TYR A 177 5.06 14.58 10.94
N LYS A 178 4.62 15.20 9.85
CA LYS A 178 3.47 16.12 9.86
C LYS A 178 2.14 15.40 10.10
N MET A 179 1.99 14.20 9.52
CA MET A 179 0.83 13.33 9.74
C MET A 179 1.32 11.97 10.22
N LEU A 180 0.68 11.48 11.27
CA LEU A 180 1.02 10.23 11.91
C LEU A 180 -0.25 9.40 12.12
N PHE A 181 -0.35 8.28 11.41
CA PHE A 181 -1.51 7.41 11.46
C PHE A 181 -1.14 6.00 11.94
N SER A 182 -2.10 5.33 12.57
CA SER A 182 -2.06 3.89 12.80
C SER A 182 -3.27 3.21 12.22
N VAL A 183 -3.13 1.96 11.83
CA VAL A 183 -4.23 1.14 11.36
C VAL A 183 -4.20 -0.23 12.01
N ALA A 184 -5.26 -0.59 12.75
CA ALA A 184 -5.38 -1.89 13.40
C ALA A 184 -5.71 -3.01 12.39
N ASN A 185 -5.50 -4.27 12.80
CA ASN A 185 -5.60 -5.42 11.90
C ASN A 185 -6.97 -5.61 11.22
N ASP A 186 -8.05 -5.15 11.85
CA ASP A 186 -9.42 -5.26 11.35
C ASP A 186 -10.00 -3.94 10.83
N LYS A 187 -9.16 -2.94 10.64
CA LYS A 187 -9.55 -1.57 10.23
C LYS A 187 -9.00 -1.20 8.87
N VAL A 188 -9.61 -0.18 8.30
CA VAL A 188 -9.13 0.54 7.11
C VAL A 188 -8.98 2.01 7.47
N LEU A 189 -7.90 2.61 6.99
CA LEU A 189 -7.70 4.05 6.98
C LEU A 189 -7.84 4.54 5.54
N VAL A 190 -8.70 5.52 5.32
CA VAL A 190 -8.90 6.14 4.01
C VAL A 190 -8.52 7.61 4.12
N LEU A 191 -7.64 8.06 3.25
CA LEU A 191 -7.28 9.46 3.11
C LEU A 191 -7.72 9.94 1.72
N GLU A 192 -8.50 11.00 1.68
CA GLU A 192 -8.85 11.71 0.45
C GLU A 192 -8.04 13.00 0.42
N MET A 193 -7.19 13.12 -0.61
CA MET A 193 -6.28 14.25 -0.77
C MET A 193 -6.88 15.22 -1.78
N GLU A 194 -7.06 16.46 -1.35
CA GLU A 194 -7.43 17.56 -2.26
C GLU A 194 -6.26 17.90 -3.19
N ASP A 195 -6.55 18.29 -4.41
CA ASP A 195 -5.55 18.69 -5.43
C ASP A 195 -4.88 20.01 -5.08
#